data_c28d5b86ac1bf1afa0a97f629d0be4ca
#
_entry.id   c28d5b86ac1bf1afa0a97f629d0be4ca
#
_cell.length_a   1.000
_cell.length_b   1.000
_cell.length_c   1.000
_cell.angle_alpha   90.00
_cell.angle_beta   90.00
_cell.angle_gamma   90.00
#
_symmetry.space_group_name_H-M   'P 1'
#
loop_
_entity.id
_entity.type
_entity.pdbx_description
1 polymer ?
#
loop_
_entity_poly.entity_id
_entity_poly.type
_entity_poly.pdbx_seq_one_letter_code
_entity_poly.pdbx_strand_id
1 'polypeptide(L)'
;FEYAAFGMESLEASFGAACKAIDGKLTITEIVEKMAINPRNILQLSIPTIKENNKADLTIFNENTAWDLSESDIRSRSHNTAFIGKSLKGKPLAIVNNNQLKQI
;
A
#
# COMPACT_ATOMS: atom_id res chain seq x y z
N PHE A 1 8.74 28.82 -3.64
CA PHE A 1 7.50 28.08 -4.02
C PHE A 1 7.36 27.89 -5.53
N GLU A 2 7.81 28.82 -6.36
CA GLU A 2 7.67 28.75 -7.82
C GLU A 2 8.35 27.54 -8.47
N TYR A 3 9.38 26.97 -7.81
CA TYR A 3 10.13 25.80 -8.29
C TYR A 3 9.85 24.52 -7.48
N ALA A 4 8.88 24.55 -6.57
CA ALA A 4 8.52 23.37 -5.79
C ALA A 4 7.77 22.38 -6.66
N ALA A 5 8.12 21.10 -6.56
CA ALA A 5 7.37 20.02 -7.21
C ALA A 5 5.96 19.94 -6.62
N PHE A 6 4.94 19.77 -7.48
CA PHE A 6 3.53 19.70 -7.08
C PHE A 6 3.14 18.41 -6.36
N GLY A 7 4.08 17.54 -6.10
CA GLY A 7 3.88 16.27 -5.48
C GLY A 7 4.66 15.17 -6.19
N MET A 8 4.51 13.95 -5.70
CA MET A 8 5.13 12.77 -6.29
C MET A 8 4.13 11.62 -6.33
N GLU A 9 4.37 10.68 -7.25
CA GLU A 9 3.71 9.39 -7.24
C GLU A 9 4.26 8.57 -6.06
N SER A 10 3.38 7.89 -5.32
CA SER A 10 3.77 7.05 -4.18
C SER A 10 2.85 5.83 -3.98
N LEU A 11 1.94 5.58 -4.93
CA LEU A 11 0.90 4.57 -4.75
C LEU A 11 1.50 3.16 -4.54
N GLU A 12 2.45 2.77 -5.38
CA GLU A 12 3.12 1.47 -5.30
C GLU A 12 4.05 1.36 -4.08
N ALA A 13 4.59 2.50 -3.63
CA ALA A 13 5.50 2.55 -2.49
C ALA A 13 4.81 2.73 -1.13
N SER A 14 3.55 3.18 -1.11
CA SER A 14 2.88 3.72 0.09
C SER A 14 2.89 2.77 1.29
N PHE A 15 2.55 1.50 1.09
CA PHE A 15 2.56 0.51 2.15
C PHE A 15 3.97 0.23 2.66
N GLY A 16 4.92 -0.02 1.76
CA GLY A 16 6.31 -0.32 2.11
C GLY A 16 7.00 0.87 2.78
N ALA A 17 6.73 2.09 2.33
CA ALA A 17 7.25 3.31 2.95
C ALA A 17 6.66 3.53 4.35
N ALA A 18 5.35 3.31 4.52
CA ALA A 18 4.69 3.40 5.81
C ALA A 18 5.26 2.37 6.80
N CYS A 19 5.33 1.09 6.41
CA CYS A 19 5.89 0.04 7.26
C CYS A 19 7.33 0.37 7.70
N LYS A 20 8.15 0.89 6.79
CA LYS A 20 9.53 1.27 7.11
C LYS A 20 9.62 2.48 8.04
N ALA A 21 8.84 3.53 7.78
CA ALA A 21 8.89 4.77 8.55
C ALA A 21 8.46 4.61 10.00
N ILE A 22 7.55 3.66 10.27
CA ILE A 22 6.96 3.42 11.58
C ILE A 22 7.37 2.07 12.18
N ASP A 23 8.42 1.45 11.63
CA ASP A 23 8.96 0.18 12.12
C ASP A 23 9.29 0.26 13.63
N GLY A 24 8.76 -0.70 14.37
CA GLY A 24 8.88 -0.74 15.84
C GLY A 24 8.05 0.29 16.62
N LYS A 25 7.28 1.17 15.95
CA LYS A 25 6.42 2.18 16.59
C LYS A 25 4.94 1.81 16.55
N LEU A 26 4.50 1.17 15.49
CA LEU A 26 3.14 0.69 15.32
C LEU A 26 3.14 -0.78 14.91
N THR A 27 2.10 -1.48 15.34
CA THR A 27 1.82 -2.85 14.91
C THR A 27 1.25 -2.85 13.48
N ILE A 28 1.32 -3.98 12.80
CA ILE A 28 0.72 -4.12 11.46
C ILE A 28 -0.80 -3.87 11.48
N THR A 29 -1.47 -4.25 12.56
CA THR A 29 -2.90 -3.99 12.75
C THR A 29 -3.20 -2.49 12.77
N GLU A 30 -2.41 -1.71 13.48
CA GLU A 30 -2.55 -0.25 13.53
C GLU A 30 -2.24 0.41 12.18
N ILE A 31 -1.29 -0.14 11.42
CA ILE A 31 -1.01 0.33 10.04
C ILE A 31 -2.22 0.08 9.15
N VAL A 32 -2.77 -1.13 9.17
CA VAL A 32 -3.98 -1.49 8.39
C VAL A 32 -5.17 -0.64 8.81
N GLU A 33 -5.36 -0.39 10.10
CA GLU A 33 -6.41 0.50 10.59
C GLU A 33 -6.29 1.90 9.98
N LYS A 34 -5.09 2.47 10.01
CA LYS A 34 -4.84 3.83 9.47
C LYS A 34 -4.92 3.92 7.96
N MET A 35 -4.47 2.90 7.23
CA MET A 35 -4.40 2.93 5.77
C MET A 35 -5.68 2.42 5.08
N ALA A 36 -6.46 1.56 5.72
CA ALA A 36 -7.62 0.93 5.11
C ALA A 36 -8.94 1.20 5.86
N ILE A 37 -8.99 1.02 7.17
CA ILE A 37 -10.23 1.07 7.93
C ILE A 37 -10.67 2.52 8.17
N ASN A 38 -9.79 3.35 8.71
CA ASN A 38 -10.11 4.74 9.04
C ASN A 38 -10.50 5.57 7.80
N PRO A 39 -9.83 5.47 6.65
CA PRO A 39 -10.28 6.15 5.44
C PRO A 39 -11.69 5.73 5.00
N ARG A 40 -12.02 4.43 5.11
CA ARG A 40 -13.38 3.95 4.79
C ARG A 40 -14.43 4.53 5.74
N ASN A 41 -14.12 4.60 7.04
CA ASN A 41 -15.01 5.22 8.02
C ASN A 41 -15.24 6.71 7.73
N ILE A 42 -14.18 7.46 7.41
CA ILE A 42 -14.27 8.89 7.06
C ILE A 42 -15.12 9.10 5.82
N LEU A 43 -14.96 8.24 4.81
CA LEU A 43 -15.69 8.31 3.54
C LEU A 43 -17.05 7.60 3.59
N GLN A 44 -17.46 7.07 4.74
CA GLN A 44 -18.71 6.31 4.94
C GLN A 44 -18.84 5.12 3.97
N LEU A 45 -17.71 4.45 3.67
CA LEU A 45 -17.68 3.26 2.84
C LEU A 45 -17.79 2.00 3.70
N SER A 46 -18.36 0.94 3.13
CA SER A 46 -18.42 -0.36 3.79
C SER A 46 -17.01 -0.90 4.05
N ILE A 47 -16.81 -1.52 5.22
CA ILE A 47 -15.56 -2.20 5.57
C ILE A 47 -15.71 -3.67 5.18
N PRO A 48 -14.88 -4.18 4.24
CA PRO A 48 -14.88 -5.59 3.89
C PRO A 48 -14.48 -6.45 5.09
N THR A 49 -15.10 -7.60 5.22
CA THR A 49 -14.78 -8.57 6.27
C THR A 49 -14.40 -9.91 5.65
N ILE A 50 -13.42 -10.59 6.23
CA ILE A 50 -13.00 -11.92 5.81
C ILE A 50 -13.95 -12.95 6.46
N LYS A 51 -14.99 -13.34 5.72
CA LYS A 51 -15.98 -14.32 6.13
C LYS A 51 -16.38 -15.19 4.94
N GLU A 52 -16.78 -16.43 5.21
CA GLU A 52 -17.35 -17.30 4.19
C GLU A 52 -18.54 -16.65 3.51
N ASN A 53 -18.66 -16.85 2.21
CA ASN A 53 -19.70 -16.28 1.34
C ASN A 53 -19.70 -14.76 1.20
N ASN A 54 -18.73 -14.06 1.76
CA ASN A 54 -18.56 -12.64 1.50
C ASN A 54 -17.73 -12.40 0.22
N LYS A 55 -18.01 -11.28 -0.44
CA LYS A 55 -17.19 -10.82 -1.57
C LYS A 55 -15.75 -10.60 -1.08
N ALA A 56 -14.80 -11.22 -1.77
CA ALA A 56 -13.39 -11.02 -1.48
C ALA A 56 -12.92 -9.65 -2.00
N ASP A 57 -12.40 -8.82 -1.09
CA ASP A 57 -11.69 -7.57 -1.36
C ASP A 57 -10.48 -7.57 -0.41
N LEU A 58 -9.39 -8.16 -0.86
CA LEU A 58 -8.26 -8.55 -0.02
C LEU A 58 -6.95 -8.09 -0.63
N THR A 59 -6.01 -7.70 0.23
CA THR A 59 -4.61 -7.54 -0.13
C THR A 59 -3.79 -8.55 0.67
N ILE A 60 -2.98 -9.35 -0.03
CA ILE A 60 -2.04 -10.29 0.57
C ILE A 60 -0.68 -9.62 0.59
N PHE A 61 -0.04 -9.57 1.74
CA PHE A 61 1.25 -8.91 1.91
C PHE A 61 2.14 -9.64 2.92
N ASN A 62 3.44 -9.33 2.88
CA ASN A 62 4.37 -9.73 3.93
C ASN A 62 4.97 -8.46 4.55
N GLU A 63 4.75 -8.26 5.85
CA GLU A 63 5.16 -7.05 6.58
C GLU A 63 6.68 -6.94 6.80
N ASN A 64 7.40 -8.06 6.74
CA ASN A 64 8.82 -8.12 7.08
C ASN A 64 9.74 -8.16 5.86
N THR A 65 9.20 -8.32 4.66
CA THR A 65 10.02 -8.37 3.44
C THR A 65 10.64 -7.01 3.16
N ALA A 66 11.98 -6.96 3.16
CA ALA A 66 12.73 -5.82 2.64
C ALA A 66 12.82 -5.95 1.11
N TRP A 67 12.62 -4.83 0.41
CA TRP A 67 12.68 -4.78 -1.05
C TRP A 67 13.01 -3.38 -1.53
N ASP A 68 13.57 -3.26 -2.72
CA ASP A 68 13.90 -1.99 -3.34
C ASP A 68 12.91 -1.70 -4.45
N LEU A 69 12.31 -0.49 -4.43
CA LEU A 69 11.43 -0.06 -5.51
C LEU A 69 12.25 0.24 -6.76
N SER A 70 11.90 -0.41 -7.85
CA SER A 70 12.47 -0.17 -9.18
C SER A 70 11.44 0.48 -10.11
N GLU A 71 11.91 1.05 -11.23
CA GLU A 71 11.01 1.61 -12.24
C GLU A 71 10.02 0.59 -12.82
N SER A 72 10.42 -0.68 -12.90
CA SER A 72 9.55 -1.76 -13.39
C SER A 72 8.38 -2.10 -12.45
N ASP A 73 8.47 -1.72 -11.18
CA ASP A 73 7.41 -1.92 -10.18
C ASP A 73 6.30 -0.86 -10.30
N ILE A 74 6.61 0.28 -10.94
CA ILE A 74 5.67 1.40 -11.09
C ILE A 74 4.66 1.10 -12.19
N ARG A 75 3.38 1.10 -11.84
CA ARG A 75 2.23 0.92 -12.74
C ARG A 75 1.58 2.25 -13.12
N SER A 76 1.82 3.27 -12.33
CA SER A 76 1.35 4.62 -12.59
C SER A 76 1.94 5.18 -13.88
N ARG A 77 1.22 6.10 -14.53
CA ARG A 77 1.73 6.79 -15.72
C ARG A 77 2.89 7.72 -15.42
N SER A 78 2.94 8.24 -14.20
CA SER A 78 4.03 9.09 -13.73
C SER A 78 5.06 8.23 -13.00
N HIS A 79 6.33 8.44 -13.31
CA HIS A 79 7.46 7.86 -12.60
C HIS A 79 8.14 8.88 -11.69
N ASN A 80 7.47 10.01 -11.43
CA ASN A 80 7.97 11.05 -10.52
C ASN A 80 7.79 10.63 -9.07
N THR A 81 8.71 9.82 -8.57
CA THR A 81 8.71 9.33 -7.19
C THR A 81 10.09 9.42 -6.57
N ALA A 82 10.16 9.78 -5.28
CA ALA A 82 11.39 9.83 -4.51
C ALA A 82 11.79 8.45 -3.95
N PHE A 83 10.99 7.41 -4.20
CA PHE A 83 11.21 6.07 -3.64
C PHE A 83 11.99 5.12 -4.55
N ILE A 84 12.21 5.45 -5.84
CA ILE A 84 13.06 4.63 -6.72
C ILE A 84 14.44 4.46 -6.11
N GLY A 85 14.91 3.21 -6.05
CA GLY A 85 16.19 2.83 -5.44
C GLY A 85 16.23 2.97 -3.92
N LYS A 86 15.09 3.21 -3.27
CA LYS A 86 14.99 3.19 -1.81
C LYS A 86 14.56 1.82 -1.33
N SER A 87 15.25 1.33 -0.30
CA SER A 87 14.84 0.12 0.40
C SER A 87 13.59 0.40 1.22
N LEU A 88 12.56 -0.40 1.02
CA LEU A 88 11.26 -0.37 1.69
C LEU A 88 11.12 -1.62 2.57
N LYS A 89 10.17 -1.61 3.49
CA LYS A 89 9.82 -2.77 4.33
C LYS A 89 8.33 -3.05 4.20
N GLY A 90 7.96 -4.32 4.04
CA GLY A 90 6.57 -4.70 3.79
C GLY A 90 6.25 -4.66 2.30
N LYS A 91 5.95 -5.84 1.74
CA LYS A 91 5.69 -6.00 0.31
C LYS A 91 4.28 -6.55 0.07
N PRO A 92 3.45 -5.86 -0.72
CA PRO A 92 2.24 -6.46 -1.27
C PRO A 92 2.62 -7.60 -2.22
N LEU A 93 1.90 -8.71 -2.15
CA LEU A 93 2.16 -9.92 -2.94
C LEU A 93 1.05 -10.19 -3.94
N ALA A 94 -0.19 -9.93 -3.56
CA ALA A 94 -1.34 -10.17 -4.42
C ALA A 94 -2.55 -9.34 -3.97
N ILE A 95 -3.46 -9.12 -4.90
CA ILE A 95 -4.75 -8.48 -4.68
C ILE A 95 -5.85 -9.42 -5.17
N VAL A 96 -6.90 -9.55 -4.36
CA VAL A 96 -8.16 -10.20 -4.76
C VAL A 96 -9.26 -9.17 -4.76
N ASN A 97 -9.79 -8.86 -5.93
CA ASN A 97 -10.89 -7.92 -6.09
C ASN A 97 -11.71 -8.29 -7.33
N ASN A 98 -13.04 -8.06 -7.29
CA ASN A 98 -13.97 -8.35 -8.38
C ASN A 98 -13.82 -9.77 -8.95
N ASN A 99 -13.65 -10.78 -8.09
CA ASN A 99 -13.43 -12.18 -8.44
C ASN A 99 -12.14 -12.43 -9.27
N GLN A 100 -11.21 -11.52 -9.22
CA GLN A 100 -9.90 -11.65 -9.86
C GLN A 100 -8.80 -11.68 -8.81
N LEU A 101 -7.87 -12.61 -8.97
CA LEU A 101 -6.60 -12.64 -8.23
C LEU A 101 -5.51 -12.09 -9.15
N LYS A 102 -4.79 -11.08 -8.70
CA LYS A 102 -3.62 -10.55 -9.40
C LYS A 102 -2.42 -10.59 -8.46
N GLN A 103 -1.38 -11.26 -8.89
CA GLN A 103 -0.05 -11.18 -8.25
C GLN A 103 0.65 -9.88 -8.64
N ILE A 104 1.42 -9.34 -7.72
CA ILE A 104 2.17 -8.08 -7.87
C ILE A 104 3.63 -8.40 -8.09
#